data_c9e3c7679068eed5862c4bf3346bbac5
#
_entry.id   c9e3c7679068eed5862c4bf3346bbac5
#
_cell.length_a   1.000
_cell.length_b   1.000
_cell.length_c   1.000
_cell.angle_alpha   90.00
_cell.angle_beta   90.00
_cell.angle_gamma   90.00
#
_symmetry.space_group_name_H-M   'P 1'
#
loop_
_entity.id
_entity.type
_entity.pdbx_description
1 polymer ?
#
loop_
_entity_poly.entity_id
_entity_poly.type
_entity_poly.pdbx_seq_one_letter_code
_entity_poly.pdbx_strand_id
1 'polypeptide(L)'
;MTTASKITLSRVLMIPVYLVTMYLSGGESNVWMYVSLAIFIIASLTDFVDGYIARHYNQVTDFGKFLDPLADKLLTIAAMCMFCQWGVFPAWALMIVLTREFGVTGLRLIAVQKGTVIAAGWSGKVKTASTMIGLCLMMALPGVPVLNLVVIGVIVITTVYSGGEYFIQNWKCLWD
;
A
#
# COMPACT_ATOMS: atom_id res chain seq x y z
N MET A 1 -17.85 -5.93 -17.57
CA MET A 1 -16.64 -5.57 -16.82
C MET A 1 -15.75 -4.73 -17.73
N THR A 2 -15.40 -3.55 -17.30
CA THR A 2 -14.49 -2.67 -18.06
C THR A 2 -13.05 -3.18 -17.98
N THR A 3 -12.19 -2.73 -18.90
CA THR A 3 -10.78 -3.12 -18.92
C THR A 3 -10.09 -2.78 -17.59
N ALA A 4 -10.37 -1.59 -17.03
CA ALA A 4 -9.85 -1.18 -15.72
C ALA A 4 -10.25 -2.17 -14.61
N SER A 5 -11.53 -2.56 -14.51
CA SER A 5 -11.99 -3.53 -13.50
C SER A 5 -11.34 -4.92 -13.64
N LYS A 6 -11.02 -5.35 -14.87
CA LYS A 6 -10.30 -6.62 -15.09
C LYS A 6 -8.88 -6.57 -14.57
N ILE A 7 -8.20 -5.43 -14.74
CA ILE A 7 -6.82 -5.26 -14.30
C ILE A 7 -6.76 -5.20 -12.77
N THR A 8 -7.67 -4.47 -12.11
CA THR A 8 -7.77 -4.48 -10.64
C THR A 8 -8.06 -5.87 -10.09
N LEU A 9 -8.96 -6.63 -10.73
CA LEU A 9 -9.24 -8.01 -10.33
C LEU A 9 -8.01 -8.91 -10.49
N SER A 10 -7.25 -8.76 -11.58
CA SER A 10 -6.01 -9.53 -11.79
C SER A 10 -4.99 -9.24 -10.68
N ARG A 11 -4.90 -7.99 -10.21
CA ARG A 11 -4.03 -7.62 -9.07
C ARG A 11 -4.46 -8.33 -7.78
N VAL A 12 -5.75 -8.36 -7.48
CA VAL A 12 -6.26 -9.08 -6.30
C VAL A 12 -5.90 -10.57 -6.37
N LEU A 13 -5.97 -11.17 -7.57
CA LEU A 13 -5.58 -12.56 -7.80
C LEU A 13 -4.05 -12.78 -7.74
N MET A 14 -3.25 -11.74 -7.99
CA MET A 14 -1.79 -11.82 -7.84
C MET A 14 -1.34 -11.82 -6.35
N ILE A 15 -2.15 -11.28 -5.42
CA ILE A 15 -1.80 -11.22 -4.01
C ILE A 15 -1.61 -12.62 -3.38
N PRO A 16 -2.51 -13.60 -3.56
CA PRO A 16 -2.27 -14.96 -3.09
C PRO A 16 -1.01 -15.59 -3.69
N VAL A 17 -0.76 -15.38 -4.99
CA VAL A 17 0.45 -15.88 -5.66
C VAL A 17 1.70 -15.24 -5.05
N TYR A 18 1.67 -13.94 -4.82
CA TYR A 18 2.73 -13.21 -4.12
C TYR A 18 3.00 -13.78 -2.71
N LEU A 19 1.95 -14.01 -1.92
CA LEU A 19 2.08 -14.57 -0.58
C LEU A 19 2.71 -15.97 -0.59
N VAL A 20 2.33 -16.82 -1.57
CA VAL A 20 2.91 -18.16 -1.73
C VAL A 20 4.41 -18.05 -2.07
N THR A 21 4.80 -17.18 -3.01
CA THR A 21 6.22 -17.01 -3.37
C THR A 21 7.03 -16.43 -2.22
N MET A 22 6.48 -15.48 -1.46
CA MET A 22 7.10 -14.96 -0.25
C MET A 22 7.26 -16.06 0.80
N TYR A 23 6.24 -16.86 1.04
CA TYR A 23 6.31 -17.96 2.00
C TYR A 23 7.39 -18.99 1.60
N LEU A 24 7.48 -19.35 0.31
CA LEU A 24 8.50 -20.26 -0.21
C LEU A 24 9.92 -19.68 -0.11
N SER A 25 10.08 -18.36 -0.08
CA SER A 25 11.39 -17.73 0.09
C SER A 25 11.94 -17.90 1.51
N GLY A 26 11.06 -18.07 2.52
CA GLY A 26 11.47 -18.17 3.91
C GLY A 26 12.14 -16.92 4.48
N GLY A 27 12.12 -15.79 3.77
CA GLY A 27 12.83 -14.56 4.15
C GLY A 27 14.30 -14.53 3.74
N GLU A 28 14.78 -15.55 3.03
CA GLU A 28 16.17 -15.69 2.61
C GLU A 28 16.40 -15.16 1.19
N SER A 29 17.68 -14.89 0.87
CA SER A 29 18.10 -14.50 -0.49
C SER A 29 18.10 -15.72 -1.41
N ASN A 30 16.96 -16.00 -2.02
CA ASN A 30 16.79 -17.10 -2.96
C ASN A 30 15.93 -16.67 -4.16
N VAL A 31 15.79 -17.56 -5.13
CA VAL A 31 15.02 -17.30 -6.36
C VAL A 31 13.58 -16.87 -6.06
N TRP A 32 12.94 -17.45 -5.04
CA TRP A 32 11.56 -17.14 -4.67
C TRP A 32 11.39 -15.71 -4.16
N MET A 33 12.38 -15.17 -3.43
CA MET A 33 12.38 -13.78 -3.00
C MET A 33 12.41 -12.83 -4.21
N TYR A 34 13.26 -13.09 -5.21
CA TYR A 34 13.31 -12.27 -6.41
C TYR A 34 12.07 -12.41 -7.31
N VAL A 35 11.46 -13.60 -7.34
CA VAL A 35 10.16 -13.80 -7.99
C VAL A 35 9.08 -12.96 -7.28
N SER A 36 9.07 -12.97 -5.95
CA SER A 36 8.14 -12.13 -5.16
C SER A 36 8.34 -10.65 -5.42
N LEU A 37 9.60 -10.20 -5.48
CA LEU A 37 9.95 -8.82 -5.83
C LEU A 37 9.42 -8.46 -7.23
N ALA A 38 9.61 -9.32 -8.21
CA ALA A 38 9.11 -9.10 -9.57
C ALA A 38 7.58 -8.99 -9.59
N ILE A 39 6.87 -9.89 -8.90
CA ILE A 39 5.41 -9.86 -8.78
C ILE A 39 4.95 -8.55 -8.10
N PHE A 40 5.62 -8.14 -7.01
CA PHE A 40 5.32 -6.91 -6.30
C PHE A 40 5.48 -5.67 -7.18
N ILE A 41 6.57 -5.59 -7.94
CA ILE A 41 6.84 -4.48 -8.88
C ILE A 41 5.79 -4.47 -9.99
N ILE A 42 5.50 -5.61 -10.61
CA ILE A 42 4.51 -5.71 -11.69
C ILE A 42 3.12 -5.29 -11.18
N ALA A 43 2.71 -5.81 -10.02
CA ALA A 43 1.42 -5.45 -9.42
C ALA A 43 1.32 -3.96 -9.09
N SER A 44 2.40 -3.36 -8.58
CA SER A 44 2.47 -1.93 -8.28
C SER A 44 2.45 -1.04 -9.53
N LEU A 45 3.15 -1.45 -10.61
CA LEU A 45 3.13 -0.75 -11.89
C LEU A 45 1.77 -0.84 -12.56
N THR A 46 1.12 -2.01 -12.47
CA THR A 46 -0.22 -2.21 -13.01
C THR A 46 -1.22 -1.24 -12.38
N ASP A 47 -1.12 -0.96 -11.07
CA ASP A 47 -1.94 0.05 -10.38
C ASP A 47 -1.78 1.45 -10.99
N PHE A 48 -0.56 1.84 -11.29
CA PHE A 48 -0.29 3.13 -11.90
C PHE A 48 -0.91 3.24 -13.31
N VAL A 49 -0.82 2.16 -14.10
CA VAL A 49 -1.38 2.08 -15.46
C VAL A 49 -2.91 2.09 -15.42
N ASP A 50 -3.53 1.37 -14.49
CA ASP A 50 -5.00 1.31 -14.35
C ASP A 50 -5.59 2.66 -14.00
N GLY A 51 -4.97 3.35 -13.03
CA GLY A 51 -5.38 4.68 -12.63
C GLY A 51 -5.27 5.70 -13.77
N TYR A 52 -4.31 5.51 -14.68
CA TYR A 52 -4.16 6.33 -15.87
C TYR A 52 -5.24 6.01 -16.90
N ILE A 53 -5.46 4.74 -17.22
CA ILE A 53 -6.45 4.27 -18.20
C ILE A 53 -7.87 4.64 -17.76
N ALA A 54 -8.22 4.37 -16.49
CA ALA A 54 -9.56 4.67 -15.97
C ALA A 54 -9.91 6.16 -16.08
N ARG A 55 -8.94 7.04 -15.83
CA ARG A 55 -9.13 8.51 -15.94
C ARG A 55 -9.18 8.99 -17.38
N HIS A 56 -8.38 8.40 -18.27
CA HIS A 56 -8.30 8.86 -19.67
C HIS A 56 -9.48 8.40 -20.51
N TYR A 57 -10.04 7.21 -20.24
CA TYR A 57 -11.13 6.62 -21.01
C TYR A 57 -12.51 6.71 -20.34
N ASN A 58 -12.64 7.44 -19.22
CA ASN A 58 -13.90 7.57 -18.45
C ASN A 58 -14.60 6.22 -18.14
N GLN A 59 -13.81 5.15 -17.99
CA GLN A 59 -14.31 3.78 -17.71
C GLN A 59 -14.34 3.48 -16.21
N VAL A 60 -14.89 4.42 -15.44
CA VAL A 60 -14.95 4.28 -13.97
C VAL A 60 -16.22 3.51 -13.61
N THR A 61 -16.07 2.29 -13.08
CA THR A 61 -17.17 1.50 -12.52
C THR A 61 -17.24 1.63 -11.01
N ASP A 62 -18.43 1.51 -10.40
CA ASP A 62 -18.54 1.58 -8.93
C ASP A 62 -17.81 0.43 -8.24
N PHE A 63 -17.75 -0.75 -8.89
CA PHE A 63 -16.95 -1.88 -8.44
C PHE A 63 -15.44 -1.56 -8.46
N GLY A 64 -14.93 -0.91 -9.52
CA GLY A 64 -13.54 -0.45 -9.59
C GLY A 64 -13.22 0.56 -8.51
N LYS A 65 -14.06 1.58 -8.32
CA LYS A 65 -13.88 2.59 -7.25
C LYS A 65 -13.74 1.98 -5.85
N PHE A 66 -14.42 0.86 -5.60
CA PHE A 66 -14.34 0.13 -4.33
C PHE A 66 -13.09 -0.73 -4.26
N LEU A 67 -12.78 -1.47 -5.34
CA LEU A 67 -11.71 -2.47 -5.34
C LEU A 67 -10.31 -1.84 -5.43
N ASP A 68 -10.14 -0.74 -6.17
CA ASP A 68 -8.84 -0.09 -6.39
C ASP A 68 -8.14 0.32 -5.09
N PRO A 69 -8.79 1.08 -4.17
CA PRO A 69 -8.14 1.46 -2.90
C PRO A 69 -7.86 0.27 -1.98
N LEU A 70 -8.59 -0.84 -2.16
CA LEU A 70 -8.41 -2.05 -1.37
C LEU A 70 -7.20 -2.86 -1.88
N ALA A 71 -7.13 -3.08 -3.19
CA ALA A 71 -6.08 -3.87 -3.83
C ALA A 71 -4.69 -3.26 -3.65
N ASP A 72 -4.57 -1.92 -3.78
CA ASP A 72 -3.33 -1.18 -3.56
C ASP A 72 -2.77 -1.38 -2.13
N LYS A 73 -3.64 -1.29 -1.14
CA LYS A 73 -3.25 -1.46 0.26
C LYS A 73 -2.98 -2.92 0.63
N LEU A 74 -3.74 -3.86 0.09
CA LEU A 74 -3.58 -5.27 0.41
C LEU A 74 -2.20 -5.81 0.03
N LEU A 75 -1.64 -5.39 -1.10
CA LEU A 75 -0.32 -5.85 -1.55
C LEU A 75 0.79 -5.39 -0.58
N THR A 76 0.80 -4.11 -0.20
CA THR A 76 1.80 -3.55 0.72
C THR A 76 1.65 -4.12 2.13
N ILE A 77 0.42 -4.30 2.60
CA ILE A 77 0.13 -4.92 3.91
C ILE A 77 0.56 -6.40 3.89
N ALA A 78 0.29 -7.15 2.82
CA ALA A 78 0.72 -8.54 2.68
C ALA A 78 2.24 -8.66 2.78
N ALA A 79 3.00 -7.78 2.11
CA ALA A 79 4.45 -7.74 2.22
C ALA A 79 4.92 -7.48 3.67
N MET A 80 4.35 -6.48 4.34
CA MET A 80 4.70 -6.17 5.73
C MET A 80 4.35 -7.32 6.68
N CYS A 81 3.22 -8.01 6.48
CA CYS A 81 2.84 -9.18 7.27
C CYS A 81 3.86 -10.30 7.13
N MET A 82 4.35 -10.58 5.92
CA MET A 82 5.39 -11.59 5.70
C MET A 82 6.69 -11.20 6.39
N PHE A 83 7.12 -9.95 6.29
CA PHE A 83 8.30 -9.47 7.03
C PHE A 83 8.09 -9.49 8.56
N CYS A 84 6.86 -9.28 9.06
CA CYS A 84 6.54 -9.47 10.47
C CYS A 84 6.68 -10.93 10.90
N GLN A 85 6.21 -11.87 10.08
CA GLN A 85 6.32 -13.30 10.36
C GLN A 85 7.78 -13.74 10.50
N TRP A 86 8.69 -13.14 9.75
CA TRP A 86 10.13 -13.42 9.85
C TRP A 86 10.88 -12.60 10.91
N GLY A 87 10.16 -11.78 11.68
CA GLY A 87 10.76 -10.93 12.70
C GLY A 87 11.60 -9.75 12.16
N VAL A 88 11.54 -9.49 10.85
CA VAL A 88 12.28 -8.40 10.19
C VAL A 88 11.56 -7.07 10.37
N PHE A 89 10.24 -7.06 10.24
CA PHE A 89 9.41 -5.87 10.43
C PHE A 89 8.67 -5.97 11.78
N PRO A 90 8.80 -5.02 12.71
CA PRO A 90 8.17 -5.14 14.01
C PRO A 90 6.66 -4.90 13.92
N ALA A 91 5.88 -5.71 14.65
CA ALA A 91 4.41 -5.64 14.63
C ALA A 91 3.86 -4.26 15.03
N TRP A 92 4.52 -3.55 15.97
CA TRP A 92 4.10 -2.20 16.35
C TRP A 92 4.19 -1.21 15.18
N ALA A 93 5.20 -1.33 14.31
CA ALA A 93 5.33 -0.47 13.13
C ALA A 93 4.23 -0.78 12.09
N LEU A 94 3.90 -2.06 11.91
CA LEU A 94 2.76 -2.47 11.08
C LEU A 94 1.45 -1.87 11.62
N MET A 95 1.22 -1.92 12.94
CA MET A 95 0.03 -1.34 13.56
C MET A 95 -0.07 0.17 13.34
N ILE A 96 1.05 0.91 13.40
CA ILE A 96 1.07 2.36 13.07
C ILE A 96 0.62 2.58 11.62
N VAL A 97 1.16 1.79 10.69
CA VAL A 97 0.77 1.89 9.26
C VAL A 97 -0.72 1.59 9.09
N LEU A 98 -1.22 0.49 9.65
CA LEU A 98 -2.62 0.09 9.55
C LEU A 98 -3.57 1.14 10.16
N THR A 99 -3.26 1.63 11.35
CA THR A 99 -4.06 2.68 12.02
C THR A 99 -4.19 3.92 11.14
N ARG A 100 -3.08 4.36 10.53
CA ARG A 100 -3.10 5.49 9.59
C ARG A 100 -3.92 5.18 8.35
N GLU A 101 -3.75 4.01 7.72
CA GLU A 101 -4.48 3.65 6.50
C GLU A 101 -5.98 3.60 6.73
N PHE A 102 -6.42 2.96 7.81
CA PHE A 102 -7.84 2.89 8.14
C PHE A 102 -8.38 4.24 8.61
N GLY A 103 -7.63 4.98 9.43
CA GLY A 103 -8.03 6.30 9.92
C GLY A 103 -8.26 7.30 8.79
N VAL A 104 -7.30 7.41 7.85
CA VAL A 104 -7.44 8.31 6.69
C VAL A 104 -8.56 7.84 5.76
N THR A 105 -8.74 6.53 5.56
CA THR A 105 -9.82 6.00 4.73
C THR A 105 -11.19 6.29 5.36
N GLY A 106 -11.32 6.06 6.66
CA GLY A 106 -12.55 6.36 7.41
C GLY A 106 -12.92 7.85 7.35
N LEU A 107 -11.93 8.72 7.52
CA LEU A 107 -12.13 10.18 7.45
C LEU A 107 -12.59 10.62 6.05
N ARG A 108 -12.05 10.04 4.99
CA ARG A 108 -12.51 10.28 3.61
C ARG A 108 -13.94 9.80 3.38
N LEU A 109 -14.33 8.65 3.93
CA LEU A 109 -15.70 8.14 3.82
C LEU A 109 -16.70 9.08 4.50
N ILE A 110 -16.39 9.58 5.70
CA ILE A 110 -17.22 10.56 6.40
C ILE A 110 -17.34 11.85 5.58
N ALA A 111 -16.24 12.35 5.05
CA ALA A 111 -16.23 13.56 4.23
C ALA A 111 -17.11 13.43 2.98
N VAL A 112 -17.03 12.29 2.28
CA VAL A 112 -17.87 12.01 1.10
C VAL A 112 -19.35 11.97 1.46
N GLN A 113 -19.72 11.38 2.60
CA GLN A 113 -21.11 11.38 3.08
C GLN A 113 -21.62 12.79 3.36
N LYS A 114 -20.75 13.72 3.78
CA LYS A 114 -21.05 15.13 3.97
C LYS A 114 -20.95 15.98 2.68
N GLY A 115 -20.78 15.34 1.52
CA GLY A 115 -20.68 16.01 0.22
C GLY A 115 -19.33 16.70 -0.04
N THR A 116 -18.33 16.49 0.81
CA THR A 116 -16.98 17.06 0.67
C THR A 116 -15.99 16.00 0.20
N VAL A 117 -15.17 16.31 -0.83
CA VAL A 117 -14.12 15.41 -1.33
C VAL A 117 -12.77 15.88 -0.83
N ILE A 118 -12.16 15.10 0.06
CA ILE A 118 -10.81 15.38 0.56
C ILE A 118 -9.78 14.76 -0.39
N ALA A 119 -8.98 15.60 -1.04
CA ALA A 119 -7.91 15.18 -1.94
C ALA A 119 -6.74 14.53 -1.18
N ALA A 120 -5.96 13.70 -1.89
CA ALA A 120 -4.72 13.16 -1.33
C ALA A 120 -3.67 14.27 -1.18
N GLY A 121 -3.21 14.52 0.05
CA GLY A 121 -2.11 15.43 0.32
C GLY A 121 -0.78 14.94 -0.28
N TRP A 122 0.17 15.86 -0.44
CA TRP A 122 1.51 15.55 -0.94
C TRP A 122 2.27 14.58 0.00
N SER A 123 2.14 14.76 1.31
CA SER A 123 2.70 13.87 2.32
C SER A 123 2.21 12.42 2.20
N GLY A 124 0.93 12.22 1.83
CA GLY A 124 0.38 10.90 1.55
C GLY A 124 1.03 10.23 0.34
N LYS A 125 1.35 10.99 -0.71
CA LYS A 125 2.07 10.47 -1.89
C LYS A 125 3.50 10.06 -1.54
N VAL A 126 4.21 10.90 -0.78
CA VAL A 126 5.57 10.61 -0.29
C VAL A 126 5.58 9.35 0.57
N LYS A 127 4.63 9.23 1.52
CA LYS A 127 4.47 8.03 2.36
C LYS A 127 4.29 6.76 1.52
N THR A 128 3.39 6.79 0.53
CA THR A 128 3.13 5.60 -0.31
C THR A 128 4.37 5.24 -1.13
N ALA A 129 5.00 6.21 -1.78
CA ALA A 129 6.22 5.97 -2.56
C ALA A 129 7.36 5.43 -1.70
N SER A 130 7.62 6.04 -0.52
CA SER A 130 8.67 5.57 0.39
C SER A 130 8.42 4.17 0.91
N THR A 131 7.16 3.83 1.20
CA THR A 131 6.77 2.47 1.60
C THR A 131 7.03 1.45 0.50
N MET A 132 6.59 1.72 -0.74
CA MET A 132 6.78 0.81 -1.87
C MET A 132 8.26 0.60 -2.19
N ILE A 133 9.03 1.69 -2.28
CA ILE A 133 10.47 1.63 -2.53
C ILE A 133 11.18 0.88 -1.41
N GLY A 134 10.84 1.19 -0.15
CA GLY A 134 11.43 0.53 1.02
C GLY A 134 11.19 -0.98 1.03
N LEU A 135 9.97 -1.44 0.75
CA LEU A 135 9.65 -2.87 0.67
C LEU A 135 10.39 -3.54 -0.50
N CYS A 136 10.50 -2.88 -1.65
CA CYS A 136 11.31 -3.39 -2.76
C CYS A 136 12.79 -3.55 -2.37
N LEU A 137 13.37 -2.58 -1.65
CA LEU A 137 14.75 -2.66 -1.19
C LEU A 137 14.96 -3.79 -0.19
N MET A 138 14.02 -4.01 0.74
CA MET A 138 14.08 -5.12 1.69
C MET A 138 14.01 -6.49 0.99
N MET A 139 13.22 -6.61 -0.09
CA MET A 139 13.17 -7.84 -0.90
C MET A 139 14.38 -8.01 -1.82
N ALA A 140 14.94 -6.91 -2.33
CA ALA A 140 16.11 -6.94 -3.23
C ALA A 140 17.42 -7.29 -2.48
N LEU A 141 17.52 -6.87 -1.21
CA LEU A 141 18.70 -7.03 -0.36
C LEU A 141 18.30 -7.69 0.97
N PRO A 142 17.80 -8.92 0.94
CA PRO A 142 17.41 -9.62 2.16
C PRO A 142 18.64 -9.90 3.05
N GLY A 143 18.44 -9.89 4.36
CA GLY A 143 19.50 -10.18 5.31
C GLY A 143 20.42 -8.99 5.65
N VAL A 144 20.09 -7.75 5.27
CA VAL A 144 20.84 -6.55 5.65
C VAL A 144 20.12 -5.80 6.79
N PRO A 145 20.47 -6.02 8.08
CA PRO A 145 19.73 -5.48 9.22
C PRO A 145 19.68 -3.95 9.26
N VAL A 146 20.78 -3.30 8.87
CA VAL A 146 20.88 -1.83 8.86
C VAL A 146 19.92 -1.23 7.83
N LEU A 147 19.82 -1.84 6.63
CA LEU A 147 18.87 -1.41 5.61
C LEU A 147 17.43 -1.55 6.11
N ASN A 148 17.10 -2.70 6.72
CA ASN A 148 15.79 -2.95 7.27
C ASN A 148 15.41 -1.90 8.33
N LEU A 149 16.33 -1.60 9.25
CA LEU A 149 16.11 -0.59 10.29
C LEU A 149 15.85 0.80 9.68
N VAL A 150 16.64 1.22 8.71
CA VAL A 150 16.48 2.51 8.03
C VAL A 150 15.15 2.58 7.30
N VAL A 151 14.80 1.54 6.53
CA VAL A 151 13.54 1.47 5.78
C VAL A 151 12.34 1.54 6.73
N ILE A 152 12.35 0.76 7.81
CA ILE A 152 11.28 0.77 8.80
C ILE A 152 11.14 2.16 9.43
N GLY A 153 12.26 2.79 9.79
CA GLY A 153 12.29 4.15 10.33
C GLY A 153 11.65 5.16 9.37
N VAL A 154 12.02 5.11 8.09
CA VAL A 154 11.44 5.98 7.04
C VAL A 154 9.94 5.73 6.89
N ILE A 155 9.50 4.47 6.84
CA ILE A 155 8.08 4.11 6.73
C ILE A 155 7.29 4.65 7.93
N VAL A 156 7.79 4.47 9.15
CA VAL A 156 7.11 4.93 10.36
C VAL A 156 7.03 6.46 10.41
N ILE A 157 8.15 7.15 10.19
CA ILE A 157 8.21 8.62 10.23
C ILE A 157 7.26 9.23 9.18
N THR A 158 7.33 8.77 7.94
CA THR A 158 6.46 9.28 6.86
C THR A 158 4.99 8.96 7.11
N THR A 159 4.69 7.82 7.73
CA THR A 159 3.33 7.41 8.08
C THR A 159 2.76 8.30 9.17
N VAL A 160 3.49 8.52 10.26
CA VAL A 160 3.06 9.36 11.39
C VAL A 160 2.90 10.81 10.94
N TYR A 161 3.88 11.35 10.22
CA TYR A 161 3.81 12.70 9.68
C TYR A 161 2.58 12.90 8.77
N SER A 162 2.42 12.03 7.78
CA SER A 162 1.31 12.09 6.83
C SER A 162 -0.06 11.88 7.51
N GLY A 163 -0.13 11.03 8.53
CA GLY A 163 -1.35 10.83 9.31
C GLY A 163 -1.70 12.07 10.13
N GLY A 164 -0.73 12.60 10.88
CA GLY A 164 -0.92 13.81 11.70
C GLY A 164 -1.34 15.02 10.87
N GLU A 165 -0.63 15.31 9.77
CA GLU A 165 -0.98 16.39 8.85
C GLU A 165 -2.41 16.24 8.32
N TYR A 166 -2.78 15.03 7.91
CA TYR A 166 -4.11 14.78 7.34
C TYR A 166 -5.24 14.98 8.36
N PHE A 167 -5.05 14.50 9.60
CA PHE A 167 -6.03 14.70 10.66
C PHE A 167 -6.12 16.16 11.07
N ILE A 168 -5.02 16.88 11.21
CA ILE A 168 -5.02 18.31 11.58
C ILE A 168 -5.74 19.16 10.54
N GLN A 169 -5.46 18.92 9.25
CA GLN A 169 -6.09 19.68 8.16
C GLN A 169 -7.59 19.41 8.03
N ASN A 170 -8.06 18.23 8.41
CA ASN A 170 -9.45 17.81 8.20
C ASN A 170 -10.22 17.59 9.51
N TRP A 171 -9.69 18.09 10.63
CA TRP A 171 -10.28 17.92 11.97
C TRP A 171 -11.71 18.43 12.05
N LYS A 172 -12.01 19.54 11.41
CA LYS A 172 -13.35 20.14 11.39
C LYS A 172 -14.40 19.21 10.78
N CYS A 173 -14.02 18.39 9.82
CA CYS A 173 -14.94 17.45 9.15
C CYS A 173 -15.49 16.35 10.10
N LEU A 174 -14.87 16.15 11.27
CA LEU A 174 -15.30 15.14 12.24
C LEU A 174 -16.41 15.66 13.18
N TRP A 175 -16.47 16.98 13.42
CA TRP A 175 -17.29 17.57 14.47
C TRP A 175 -18.51 18.34 13.95
N ASP A 176 -18.53 18.69 12.65
CA ASP A 176 -19.67 19.28 11.96
C ASP A 176 -20.50 18.22 11.23
#